data_bebba130a4f024bc10172b577f5d2ab7
#
_entry.id   bebba130a4f024bc10172b577f5d2ab7
#
_cell.length_a   1.000
_cell.length_b   1.000
_cell.length_c   1.000
_cell.angle_alpha   90.00
_cell.angle_beta   90.00
_cell.angle_gamma   90.00
#
_symmetry.space_group_name_H-M   'P 1'
#
loop_
_entity.id
_entity.type
_entity.pdbx_description
1 polymer ?
#
loop_
_entity_poly.entity_id
_entity_poly.type
_entity_poly.pdbx_seq_one_letter_code
_entity_poly.pdbx_strand_id
1 'polypeptide(L)'
;VRDSSRLLEGSYKVLNAVIPAGERYGYLTLELPKLVELEDTTCMMEIVLGASEYFVAGPPEYTRIKFSWDNQLPMLPSGSFYARTYNFLINAGQSMNLANYNYYSRNAHKAILAALGWPWQADQWPKYNRMDPDGYMFYNTAITNAYYELLQKYLDDYEQEHGTPLLHDGGLAINQPVRARKF
;
A
#
# COMPACT_ATOMS: atom_id res chain seq x y z
N VAL A 1 -3.58 -9.61 25.85
CA VAL A 1 -4.16 -9.92 24.55
C VAL A 1 -5.34 -10.86 24.78
N ARG A 2 -6.52 -10.53 24.27
CA ARG A 2 -7.74 -11.32 24.43
C ARG A 2 -8.10 -12.09 23.16
N ASP A 3 -9.07 -13.04 23.27
CA ASP A 3 -9.59 -13.89 22.18
C ASP A 3 -10.13 -13.12 20.95
N SER A 4 -10.43 -11.81 21.08
CA SER A 4 -10.83 -10.95 19.96
C SER A 4 -9.68 -10.45 19.10
N SER A 5 -8.42 -10.73 19.50
CA SER A 5 -7.24 -10.34 18.73
C SER A 5 -6.97 -11.33 17.61
N ARG A 6 -6.74 -10.80 16.41
CA ARG A 6 -6.21 -11.55 15.25
C ARG A 6 -4.79 -11.07 15.02
N LEU A 7 -3.83 -11.88 15.43
CA LEU A 7 -2.41 -11.54 15.36
C LEU A 7 -1.69 -12.61 14.55
N LEU A 8 -0.83 -12.17 13.67
CA LEU A 8 0.17 -13.02 13.02
C LEU A 8 1.42 -13.05 13.92
N GLU A 9 2.14 -14.15 13.90
CA GLU A 9 3.41 -14.27 14.59
C GLU A 9 4.38 -13.19 14.06
N GLY A 10 5.05 -12.49 14.97
CA GLY A 10 5.97 -11.41 14.62
C GLY A 10 5.30 -10.13 14.10
N SER A 11 3.96 -10.03 14.07
CA SER A 11 3.26 -8.84 13.56
C SER A 11 3.37 -7.60 14.45
N TYR A 12 3.84 -7.77 15.68
CA TYR A 12 4.11 -6.65 16.59
C TYR A 12 5.23 -6.98 17.57
N LYS A 13 5.84 -5.93 18.12
CA LYS A 13 6.78 -6.02 19.23
C LYS A 13 6.56 -4.86 20.19
N VAL A 14 6.48 -5.15 21.47
CA VAL A 14 6.41 -4.11 22.49
C VAL A 14 7.82 -3.59 22.74
N LEU A 15 8.06 -2.31 22.45
CA LEU A 15 9.34 -1.64 22.70
C LEU A 15 9.38 -1.00 24.07
N ASN A 16 8.26 -0.42 24.50
CA ASN A 16 8.14 0.24 25.79
C ASN A 16 6.68 0.22 26.28
N ALA A 17 6.49 0.09 27.59
CA ALA A 17 5.18 0.14 28.24
C ALA A 17 5.38 0.63 29.70
N VAL A 18 5.62 1.93 29.86
CA VAL A 18 6.00 2.50 31.16
C VAL A 18 5.20 3.76 31.47
N ILE A 19 4.75 3.89 32.72
CA ILE A 19 4.33 5.15 33.33
C ILE A 19 5.49 5.56 34.26
N PRO A 20 6.19 6.69 33.99
CA PRO A 20 7.30 7.12 34.83
C PRO A 20 6.84 7.44 36.26
N ALA A 21 7.70 7.23 37.23
CA ALA A 21 7.39 7.53 38.62
C ALA A 21 7.04 9.02 38.80
N GLY A 22 5.92 9.30 39.44
CA GLY A 22 5.42 10.65 39.65
C GLY A 22 4.60 11.22 38.50
N GLU A 23 4.52 10.54 37.35
CA GLU A 23 3.74 10.95 36.19
C GLU A 23 2.33 10.34 36.22
N ARG A 24 1.39 11.04 35.58
CA ARG A 24 0.00 10.57 35.40
C ARG A 24 -0.24 9.91 34.03
N TYR A 25 0.75 9.98 33.15
CA TYR A 25 0.69 9.51 31.78
C TYR A 25 1.88 8.60 31.50
N GLY A 26 1.65 7.61 30.69
CA GLY A 26 2.68 6.73 30.17
C GLY A 26 2.49 6.48 28.67
N TYR A 27 3.47 5.83 28.10
CA TYR A 27 3.47 5.51 26.68
C TYR A 27 3.66 4.01 26.48
N LEU A 28 2.83 3.48 25.59
CA LEU A 28 3.04 2.17 25.00
C LEU A 28 3.58 2.39 23.59
N THR A 29 4.80 1.92 23.34
CA THR A 29 5.42 1.98 22.01
C THR A 29 5.45 0.58 21.43
N LEU A 30 4.84 0.45 20.27
CA LEU A 30 4.82 -0.78 19.48
C LEU A 30 5.61 -0.59 18.19
N GLU A 31 6.39 -1.58 17.84
CA GLU A 31 6.94 -1.76 16.51
C GLU A 31 6.01 -2.68 15.73
N LEU A 32 5.58 -2.27 14.55
CA LEU A 32 4.70 -3.02 13.66
C LEU A 32 5.47 -3.33 12.38
N PRO A 33 6.11 -4.49 12.28
CA PRO A 33 6.86 -4.88 11.09
C PRO A 33 5.95 -5.01 9.87
N LYS A 34 6.47 -4.67 8.70
CA LYS A 34 5.79 -4.90 7.42
C LYS A 34 5.99 -6.36 7.02
N LEU A 35 5.01 -7.20 7.33
CA LEU A 35 5.00 -8.60 6.91
C LEU A 35 4.25 -8.72 5.58
N VAL A 36 4.65 -9.68 4.75
CA VAL A 36 3.98 -9.95 3.45
C VAL A 36 2.54 -10.40 3.68
N GLU A 37 2.29 -11.16 4.73
CA GLU A 37 0.96 -11.64 5.11
C GLU A 37 -0.02 -10.50 5.43
N LEU A 38 0.50 -9.34 5.86
CA LEU A 38 -0.30 -8.14 6.11
C LEU A 38 -0.81 -7.47 4.83
N GLU A 39 -0.34 -7.89 3.68
CA GLU A 39 -0.87 -7.40 2.40
C GLU A 39 -2.28 -7.93 2.12
N ASP A 40 -2.63 -9.06 2.69
CA ASP A 40 -3.94 -9.72 2.51
C ASP A 40 -4.71 -9.91 3.82
N THR A 41 -4.09 -9.57 4.95
CA THR A 41 -4.67 -9.81 6.27
C THR A 41 -4.53 -8.56 7.13
N THR A 42 -5.60 -8.21 7.83
CA THR A 42 -5.59 -7.16 8.84
C THR A 42 -5.38 -7.78 10.22
N CYS A 43 -4.33 -7.37 10.92
CA CYS A 43 -4.16 -7.68 12.32
C CYS A 43 -5.03 -6.78 13.20
N MET A 44 -5.55 -7.33 14.27
CA MET A 44 -6.33 -6.60 15.29
C MET A 44 -5.78 -6.93 16.67
N MET A 45 -5.65 -5.93 17.52
CA MET A 45 -5.23 -6.08 18.91
C MET A 45 -6.14 -5.31 19.85
N GLU A 46 -6.52 -5.95 20.95
CA GLU A 46 -7.14 -5.29 22.09
C GLU A 46 -6.12 -5.22 23.23
N ILE A 47 -5.80 -4.01 23.64
CA ILE A 47 -4.95 -3.74 24.80
C ILE A 47 -5.86 -3.40 25.96
N VAL A 48 -5.60 -4.01 27.11
CA VAL A 48 -6.33 -3.79 28.34
C VAL A 48 -5.36 -3.34 29.42
N LEU A 49 -5.64 -2.20 30.03
CA LEU A 49 -4.96 -1.74 31.23
C LEU A 49 -5.50 -2.51 32.42
N GLY A 50 -4.70 -3.34 33.03
CA GLY A 50 -5.02 -4.10 34.23
C GLY A 50 -4.63 -3.34 35.50
N ALA A 51 -5.12 -3.82 36.64
CA ALA A 51 -4.61 -3.39 37.94
C ALA A 51 -3.18 -3.89 38.17
N SER A 52 -2.40 -3.14 38.93
CA SER A 52 -1.07 -3.51 39.42
C SER A 52 -0.96 -3.20 40.93
N GLU A 53 0.18 -3.40 41.49
CA GLU A 53 0.43 -3.02 42.89
C GLU A 53 0.34 -1.51 43.14
N TYR A 54 0.51 -0.70 42.05
CA TYR A 54 0.51 0.78 42.13
C TYR A 54 -0.73 1.42 41.56
N PHE A 55 -1.53 0.68 40.81
CA PHE A 55 -2.68 1.24 40.08
C PHE A 55 -3.91 0.33 40.17
N VAL A 56 -5.04 0.94 40.40
CA VAL A 56 -6.35 0.28 40.29
C VAL A 56 -6.87 0.44 38.86
N ALA A 57 -7.40 -0.64 38.30
CA ALA A 57 -8.01 -0.57 36.97
C ALA A 57 -9.21 0.40 37.01
N GLY A 58 -9.24 1.30 36.03
CA GLY A 58 -10.37 2.21 35.81
C GLY A 58 -11.56 1.49 35.18
N PRO A 59 -12.64 2.24 34.86
CA PRO A 59 -13.80 1.70 34.17
C PRO A 59 -13.40 1.09 32.80
N PRO A 60 -14.08 -0.01 32.36
CA PRO A 60 -13.70 -0.73 31.13
C PRO A 60 -13.64 0.15 29.88
N GLU A 61 -14.48 1.17 29.79
CA GLU A 61 -14.53 2.11 28.66
C GLU A 61 -13.26 2.95 28.50
N TYR A 62 -12.48 3.13 29.57
CA TYR A 62 -11.23 3.90 29.59
C TYR A 62 -9.98 3.01 29.66
N THR A 63 -10.16 1.72 29.90
CA THR A 63 -9.05 0.79 30.07
C THR A 63 -8.84 -0.13 28.90
N ARG A 64 -9.57 0.04 27.80
CA ARG A 64 -9.49 -0.81 26.62
C ARG A 64 -9.29 0.00 25.38
N ILE A 65 -8.31 -0.40 24.59
CA ILE A 65 -8.03 0.20 23.27
C ILE A 65 -7.99 -0.94 22.26
N LYS A 66 -8.80 -0.81 21.20
CA LYS A 66 -8.72 -1.67 20.03
C LYS A 66 -8.10 -0.91 18.89
N PHE A 67 -7.15 -1.53 18.22
CA PHE A 67 -6.60 -0.99 16.99
C PHE A 67 -6.32 -2.12 16.00
N SER A 68 -6.28 -1.76 14.74
CA SER A 68 -5.96 -2.67 13.66
C SER A 68 -4.89 -2.07 12.76
N TRP A 69 -4.13 -2.94 12.13
CA TRP A 69 -3.13 -2.52 11.14
C TRP A 69 -2.97 -3.59 10.07
N ASP A 70 -2.60 -3.15 8.90
CA ASP A 70 -2.27 -3.98 7.76
C ASP A 70 -1.21 -3.28 6.88
N ASN A 71 -0.81 -3.96 5.83
CA ASN A 71 0.08 -3.44 4.80
C ASN A 71 -0.60 -3.52 3.42
N GLN A 72 -1.92 -3.45 3.40
CA GLN A 72 -2.68 -3.54 2.17
C GLN A 72 -2.43 -2.29 1.32
N LEU A 73 -2.12 -2.51 0.05
CA LEU A 73 -2.05 -1.43 -0.90
C LEU A 73 -3.45 -0.80 -1.05
N PRO A 74 -3.62 0.50 -0.78
CA PRO A 74 -4.89 1.15 -1.01
C PRO A 74 -5.35 0.94 -2.47
N MET A 75 -6.60 0.56 -2.65
CA MET A 75 -7.16 0.52 -4.00
C MET A 75 -7.08 1.93 -4.61
N LEU A 76 -6.80 1.98 -5.91
CA LEU A 76 -6.89 3.23 -6.64
C LEU A 76 -8.30 3.80 -6.50
N PRO A 77 -8.45 5.10 -6.21
CA PRO A 77 -9.76 5.72 -6.09
C PRO A 77 -10.63 5.48 -7.32
N SER A 78 -11.93 5.37 -7.12
CA SER A 78 -12.86 5.32 -8.24
C SER A 78 -12.75 6.63 -9.04
N GLY A 79 -12.42 6.52 -10.33
CA GLY A 79 -12.31 7.68 -11.20
C GLY A 79 -11.54 7.34 -12.45
N SER A 80 -12.00 7.91 -13.56
CA SER A 80 -11.42 7.67 -14.87
C SER A 80 -9.95 8.07 -14.97
N PHE A 81 -9.54 9.09 -14.21
CA PHE A 81 -8.16 9.56 -14.20
C PHE A 81 -7.17 8.48 -13.74
N TYR A 82 -7.39 7.86 -12.60
CA TYR A 82 -6.43 6.89 -12.04
C TYR A 82 -6.38 5.60 -12.87
N ALA A 83 -7.52 5.12 -13.35
CA ALA A 83 -7.57 3.97 -14.25
C ALA A 83 -6.85 4.24 -15.55
N ARG A 84 -7.02 5.42 -16.15
CA ARG A 84 -6.31 5.81 -17.37
C ARG A 84 -4.81 5.96 -17.11
N THR A 85 -4.40 6.55 -15.99
CA THR A 85 -2.99 6.67 -15.61
C THR A 85 -2.36 5.29 -15.48
N TYR A 86 -3.01 4.36 -14.78
CA TYR A 86 -2.56 2.97 -14.68
C TYR A 86 -2.45 2.32 -16.07
N ASN A 87 -3.52 2.38 -16.88
CA ASN A 87 -3.55 1.80 -18.22
C ASN A 87 -2.56 2.48 -19.20
N PHE A 88 -2.18 3.71 -18.91
CA PHE A 88 -1.16 4.44 -19.65
C PHE A 88 0.25 3.94 -19.36
N LEU A 89 0.55 3.56 -18.13
CA LEU A 89 1.87 3.10 -17.71
C LEU A 89 2.08 1.61 -17.97
N ILE A 90 1.04 0.80 -17.83
CA ILE A 90 1.10 -0.66 -17.91
C ILE A 90 0.54 -1.14 -19.26
N ASN A 91 1.32 -1.96 -19.94
CA ASN A 91 0.90 -2.61 -21.17
C ASN A 91 0.45 -4.07 -20.91
N ALA A 92 -0.85 -4.28 -20.86
CA ALA A 92 -1.47 -5.59 -20.74
C ALA A 92 -2.40 -5.91 -21.95
N GLY A 93 -2.15 -5.28 -23.10
CA GLY A 93 -2.98 -5.44 -24.30
C GLY A 93 -4.23 -4.54 -24.34
N GLN A 94 -4.47 -3.73 -23.30
CA GLN A 94 -5.61 -2.82 -23.23
C GLN A 94 -5.34 -1.49 -23.95
N SER A 95 -6.41 -0.75 -24.24
CA SER A 95 -6.29 0.65 -24.66
C SER A 95 -5.86 1.52 -23.46
N MET A 96 -4.93 2.46 -23.69
CA MET A 96 -4.52 3.43 -22.68
C MET A 96 -5.64 4.39 -22.27
N ASN A 97 -6.63 4.59 -23.13
CA ASN A 97 -7.77 5.48 -22.86
C ASN A 97 -8.89 4.83 -22.05
N LEU A 98 -8.76 3.54 -21.68
CA LEU A 98 -9.74 2.88 -20.84
C LEU A 98 -9.80 3.51 -19.45
N ALA A 99 -11.01 3.90 -19.05
CA ALA A 99 -11.29 4.50 -17.75
C ALA A 99 -11.74 3.46 -16.72
N ASN A 100 -11.44 2.18 -16.93
CA ASN A 100 -11.83 1.08 -16.04
C ASN A 100 -10.61 0.31 -15.51
N TYR A 101 -10.85 -0.54 -14.52
CA TYR A 101 -9.84 -1.33 -13.84
C TYR A 101 -9.80 -2.80 -14.28
N ASN A 102 -10.33 -3.16 -15.45
CA ASN A 102 -10.40 -4.56 -15.88
C ASN A 102 -9.02 -5.23 -15.97
N TYR A 103 -7.96 -4.44 -16.18
CA TYR A 103 -6.57 -4.92 -16.25
C TYR A 103 -5.76 -4.59 -14.99
N TYR A 104 -6.42 -4.15 -13.93
CA TYR A 104 -5.73 -3.79 -12.70
C TYR A 104 -5.15 -5.02 -12.02
N SER A 105 -3.93 -4.88 -11.55
CA SER A 105 -3.26 -5.84 -10.66
C SER A 105 -2.47 -5.10 -9.59
N ARG A 106 -2.44 -5.64 -8.38
CA ARG A 106 -1.68 -5.05 -7.26
C ARG A 106 -0.18 -5.08 -7.52
N ASN A 107 0.32 -6.17 -8.11
CA ASN A 107 1.73 -6.29 -8.45
C ASN A 107 2.18 -5.19 -9.42
N ALA A 108 1.41 -4.95 -10.48
CA ALA A 108 1.71 -3.86 -11.40
C ALA A 108 1.59 -2.48 -10.75
N HIS A 109 0.63 -2.28 -9.85
CA HIS A 109 0.50 -1.03 -9.09
C HIS A 109 1.71 -0.81 -8.18
N LYS A 110 2.15 -1.84 -7.44
CA LYS A 110 3.37 -1.77 -6.61
C LYS A 110 4.61 -1.45 -7.45
N ALA A 111 4.73 -2.05 -8.63
CA ALA A 111 5.83 -1.76 -9.55
C ALA A 111 5.84 -0.29 -9.98
N ILE A 112 4.68 0.30 -10.29
CA ILE A 112 4.57 1.74 -10.60
C ILE A 112 5.08 2.58 -9.42
N LEU A 113 4.61 2.31 -8.20
CA LEU A 113 5.00 3.08 -7.03
C LEU A 113 6.49 2.97 -6.74
N ALA A 114 7.04 1.75 -6.81
CA ALA A 114 8.45 1.50 -6.55
C ALA A 114 9.36 2.11 -7.61
N ALA A 115 9.04 1.92 -8.89
CA ALA A 115 9.85 2.41 -10.00
C ALA A 115 9.85 3.93 -10.13
N LEU A 116 8.70 4.57 -9.91
CA LEU A 116 8.53 6.00 -10.11
C LEU A 116 8.67 6.83 -8.82
N GLY A 117 8.80 6.17 -7.66
CA GLY A 117 8.84 6.85 -6.37
C GLY A 117 7.53 7.58 -6.04
N TRP A 118 6.41 7.08 -6.56
CA TRP A 118 5.12 7.72 -6.33
C TRP A 118 4.57 7.39 -4.94
N PRO A 119 3.83 8.32 -4.33
CA PRO A 119 3.21 8.09 -3.02
C PRO A 119 2.10 7.04 -3.09
N TRP A 120 1.87 6.35 -1.98
CA TRP A 120 0.78 5.39 -1.82
C TRP A 120 -0.60 6.01 -2.02
N GLN A 121 -0.74 7.28 -1.59
CA GLN A 121 -1.97 8.04 -1.77
C GLN A 121 -2.06 8.50 -3.22
N ALA A 122 -2.97 7.91 -3.96
CA ALA A 122 -3.14 8.19 -5.38
C ALA A 122 -3.51 9.66 -5.67
N ASP A 123 -4.19 10.34 -4.77
CA ASP A 123 -4.52 11.77 -4.88
C ASP A 123 -3.28 12.68 -4.87
N GLN A 124 -2.14 12.16 -4.38
CA GLN A 124 -0.85 12.84 -4.39
C GLN A 124 0.02 12.47 -5.62
N TRP A 125 -0.49 11.64 -6.52
CA TRP A 125 0.24 11.30 -7.74
C TRP A 125 0.51 12.54 -8.59
N PRO A 126 1.63 12.56 -9.32
CA PRO A 126 2.01 13.71 -10.12
C PRO A 126 0.90 14.13 -11.07
N LYS A 127 0.49 15.37 -10.99
CA LYS A 127 -0.48 15.98 -11.88
C LYS A 127 0.29 16.83 -12.88
N TYR A 128 0.08 16.55 -14.16
CA TYR A 128 0.78 17.27 -15.20
C TYR A 128 0.02 18.52 -15.59
N ASN A 129 0.76 19.48 -16.08
CA ASN A 129 0.31 20.84 -16.33
C ASN A 129 -0.62 21.01 -17.55
N ARG A 130 -0.95 19.93 -18.26
CA ARG A 130 -1.88 19.96 -19.38
C ARG A 130 -3.00 18.97 -19.15
N MET A 131 -4.22 19.47 -19.18
CA MET A 131 -5.46 18.69 -19.18
C MET A 131 -6.13 18.83 -20.52
N ASP A 132 -6.78 17.74 -20.98
CA ASP A 132 -7.70 17.84 -22.11
C ASP A 132 -9.04 18.50 -21.70
N PRO A 133 -9.91 18.81 -22.67
CA PRO A 133 -11.21 19.41 -22.39
C PRO A 133 -12.09 18.58 -21.45
N ASP A 134 -11.88 17.25 -21.41
CA ASP A 134 -12.64 16.32 -20.56
C ASP A 134 -12.02 16.18 -19.16
N GLY A 135 -10.99 16.95 -18.83
CA GLY A 135 -10.32 16.94 -17.54
C GLY A 135 -9.28 15.84 -17.37
N TYR A 136 -8.86 15.16 -18.45
CA TYR A 136 -7.82 14.15 -18.41
C TYR A 136 -6.43 14.76 -18.58
N MET A 137 -5.48 14.16 -17.91
CA MET A 137 -4.09 14.59 -18.00
C MET A 137 -3.36 13.89 -19.14
N PHE A 138 -2.65 14.68 -19.91
CA PHE A 138 -1.73 14.20 -20.92
C PHE A 138 -0.30 14.30 -20.45
N TYR A 139 0.43 13.24 -20.73
CA TYR A 139 1.87 13.21 -20.56
C TYR A 139 2.52 13.60 -21.91
N ASN A 140 3.52 14.45 -21.87
CA ASN A 140 4.32 14.68 -23.06
C ASN A 140 5.28 13.50 -23.31
N THR A 141 5.76 13.36 -24.54
CA THR A 141 6.60 12.24 -24.99
C THR A 141 7.87 12.08 -24.12
N ALA A 142 8.48 13.16 -23.68
CA ALA A 142 9.69 13.09 -22.86
C ALA A 142 9.40 12.47 -21.49
N ILE A 143 8.31 12.88 -20.84
CA ILE A 143 7.87 12.33 -19.54
C ILE A 143 7.46 10.86 -19.69
N THR A 144 6.72 10.52 -20.73
CA THR A 144 6.27 9.15 -20.96
C THR A 144 7.42 8.19 -21.21
N ASN A 145 8.41 8.62 -22.00
CA ASN A 145 9.62 7.83 -22.20
C ASN A 145 10.42 7.66 -20.90
N ALA A 146 10.54 8.71 -20.09
CA ALA A 146 11.22 8.60 -18.80
C ALA A 146 10.50 7.60 -17.86
N TYR A 147 9.18 7.61 -17.81
CA TYR A 147 8.43 6.63 -17.03
C TYR A 147 8.56 5.22 -17.56
N TYR A 148 8.51 5.06 -18.88
CA TYR A 148 8.76 3.76 -19.51
C TYR A 148 10.13 3.21 -19.10
N GLU A 149 11.19 4.01 -19.22
CA GLU A 149 12.55 3.59 -18.91
C GLU A 149 12.72 3.20 -17.44
N LEU A 150 12.18 4.00 -16.51
CA LEU A 150 12.25 3.72 -15.09
C LEU A 150 11.47 2.45 -14.72
N LEU A 151 10.25 2.32 -15.25
CA LEU A 151 9.40 1.17 -14.95
C LEU A 151 9.96 -0.10 -15.61
N GLN A 152 10.43 -0.02 -16.86
CA GLN A 152 11.05 -1.15 -17.53
C GLN A 152 12.30 -1.61 -16.81
N LYS A 153 13.18 -0.67 -16.43
CA LYS A 153 14.36 -1.01 -15.62
C LYS A 153 14.00 -1.74 -14.32
N TYR A 154 12.99 -1.26 -13.59
CA TYR A 154 12.53 -1.93 -12.37
C TYR A 154 12.07 -3.36 -12.64
N LEU A 155 11.34 -3.59 -13.73
CA LEU A 155 10.85 -4.91 -14.10
C LEU A 155 11.97 -5.85 -14.54
N ASP A 156 12.96 -5.32 -15.26
CA ASP A 156 14.15 -6.08 -15.68
C ASP A 156 15.03 -6.45 -14.47
N ASP A 157 15.24 -5.51 -13.54
CA ASP A 157 15.96 -5.74 -12.28
C ASP A 157 15.24 -6.83 -11.43
N TYR A 158 13.90 -6.76 -11.36
CA TYR A 158 13.09 -7.77 -10.67
C TYR A 158 13.27 -9.16 -11.28
N GLU A 159 13.19 -9.27 -12.60
CA GLU A 159 13.37 -10.54 -13.30
C GLU A 159 14.79 -11.10 -13.11
N GLN A 160 15.79 -10.23 -13.12
CA GLN A 160 17.18 -10.63 -12.85
C GLN A 160 17.37 -11.14 -11.42
N GLU A 161 16.74 -10.52 -10.43
CA GLU A 161 16.85 -10.90 -9.02
C GLU A 161 16.10 -12.20 -8.71
N HIS A 162 14.90 -12.38 -9.29
CA HIS A 162 14.00 -13.49 -8.97
C HIS A 162 14.04 -14.66 -9.98
N GLY A 163 14.73 -14.48 -11.11
CA GLY A 163 14.80 -15.47 -12.19
C GLY A 163 13.49 -15.66 -12.98
N THR A 164 12.47 -14.86 -12.68
CA THR A 164 11.16 -14.91 -13.35
C THR A 164 10.57 -13.48 -13.40
N PRO A 165 9.84 -13.14 -14.49
CA PRO A 165 9.22 -11.82 -14.58
C PRO A 165 8.15 -11.64 -13.50
N LEU A 166 7.94 -10.39 -13.09
CA LEU A 166 6.80 -10.02 -12.25
C LEU A 166 5.50 -10.29 -13.00
N LEU A 167 4.59 -11.07 -12.41
CA LEU A 167 3.31 -11.41 -13.03
C LEU A 167 2.18 -10.56 -12.47
N HIS A 168 1.17 -10.31 -13.31
CA HIS A 168 -0.09 -9.77 -12.86
C HIS A 168 -0.80 -10.74 -11.90
N ASP A 169 -1.22 -10.27 -10.74
CA ASP A 169 -1.94 -11.02 -9.70
C ASP A 169 -3.47 -10.84 -9.77
N GLY A 170 -3.95 -10.11 -10.78
CA GLY A 170 -5.38 -9.84 -10.96
C GLY A 170 -5.74 -9.27 -12.32
N GLY A 171 -7.03 -9.02 -12.50
CA GLY A 171 -7.57 -8.48 -13.73
C GLY A 171 -7.53 -9.45 -14.92
N LEU A 172 -7.83 -8.94 -16.12
CA LEU A 172 -7.84 -9.73 -17.35
C LEU A 172 -6.44 -10.20 -17.80
N ALA A 173 -5.39 -9.62 -17.26
CA ALA A 173 -4.00 -10.00 -17.56
C ALA A 173 -3.39 -10.93 -16.51
N ILE A 174 -4.19 -11.50 -15.61
CA ILE A 174 -3.70 -12.39 -14.55
C ILE A 174 -2.74 -13.46 -15.11
N ASN A 175 -1.63 -13.68 -14.39
CA ASN A 175 -0.55 -14.59 -14.76
C ASN A 175 0.25 -14.20 -16.02
N GLN A 176 -0.02 -13.06 -16.64
CA GLN A 176 0.84 -12.52 -17.69
C GLN A 176 1.95 -11.65 -17.10
N PRO A 177 3.12 -11.55 -17.75
CA PRO A 177 4.17 -10.64 -17.30
C PRO A 177 3.72 -9.19 -17.27
N VAL A 178 4.01 -8.50 -16.19
CA VAL A 178 3.84 -7.05 -16.11
C VAL A 178 4.85 -6.40 -17.06
N ARG A 179 4.38 -5.48 -17.88
CA ARG A 179 5.19 -4.77 -18.88
C ARG A 179 4.92 -3.28 -18.83
N ALA A 180 5.97 -2.49 -18.92
CA ALA A 180 5.84 -1.05 -19.13
C ALA A 180 5.29 -0.76 -20.54
N ARG A 181 4.53 0.32 -20.68
CA ARG A 181 4.02 0.77 -21.99
C ARG A 181 5.04 1.69 -22.64
N LYS A 182 5.46 1.32 -23.82
CA LYS A 182 6.30 2.15 -24.69
C LYS A 182 5.41 3.03 -25.58
N PHE A 183 5.82 4.27 -25.78
CA PHE A 183 5.13 5.28 -26.60
C PHE A 183 5.92 5.59 -27.86
#